data_63c704ad622127ae3e9dc054c8617af8
#
_entry.id   63c704ad622127ae3e9dc054c8617af8
#
_cell.length_a   1.000
_cell.length_b   1.000
_cell.length_c   1.000
_cell.angle_alpha   90.00
_cell.angle_beta   90.00
_cell.angle_gamma   90.00
#
_symmetry.space_group_name_H-M   'P 1'
#
loop_
_entity.id
_entity.type
_entity.pdbx_description
1 polymer ?
#
loop_
_entity_poly.entity_id
_entity_poly.type
_entity_poly.pdbx_seq_one_letter_code
_entity_poly.pdbx_strand_id
1 'polypeptide(L)'
;DNGRPIYPPNNGGIGTPEKITLKSREIIYSRYGKPTGSYVSPKDTSFEERAMPRTANTNDLHYYRVVKDIKDVERSVIAAWFGQKGLGIQLKLPSSVESLEENLKEVFINEPN
;
A
#
# COMPACT_ATOMS: atom_id res chain seq x y z
N ASP A 1 4.89 -19.00 19.20
CA ASP A 1 4.88 -18.68 17.78
C ASP A 1 4.62 -19.95 16.98
N ASN A 2 3.50 -19.99 16.28
CA ASN A 2 3.06 -21.16 15.52
C ASN A 2 3.44 -21.09 14.04
N GLY A 3 4.55 -20.45 13.72
CA GLY A 3 4.97 -20.24 12.33
C GLY A 3 4.24 -19.11 11.63
N ARG A 4 3.36 -18.42 12.32
CA ARG A 4 2.67 -17.25 11.77
C ARG A 4 3.54 -16.01 11.90
N PRO A 5 3.47 -15.09 10.93
CA PRO A 5 4.18 -13.82 11.06
C PRO A 5 3.69 -13.04 12.29
N ILE A 6 4.62 -12.41 12.99
CA ILE A 6 4.29 -11.46 14.05
C ILE A 6 4.22 -10.09 13.40
N TYR A 7 3.04 -9.48 13.41
CA TYR A 7 2.83 -8.20 12.76
C TYR A 7 3.25 -7.03 13.65
N PRO A 8 3.81 -5.95 13.05
CA PRO A 8 4.21 -4.78 13.80
C PRO A 8 3.00 -4.00 14.32
N PRO A 9 3.18 -3.19 15.38
CA PRO A 9 2.10 -2.33 15.85
C PRO A 9 1.74 -1.28 14.82
N ASN A 10 0.51 -0.74 14.91
CA ASN A 10 -0.02 0.30 13.99
C ASN A 10 0.06 -0.13 12.53
N ASN A 11 -0.13 -1.44 12.26
CA ASN A 11 -0.03 -2.00 10.92
C ASN A 11 1.27 -1.63 10.20
N GLY A 12 2.35 -1.47 10.97
CA GLY A 12 3.67 -1.16 10.44
C GLY A 12 3.97 0.33 10.32
N GLY A 13 3.03 1.21 10.65
CA GLY A 13 3.28 2.64 10.58
C GLY A 13 4.14 3.16 11.73
N ILE A 14 5.02 4.11 11.44
CA ILE A 14 5.86 4.78 12.44
C ILE A 14 5.16 6.07 12.86
N GLY A 15 4.95 6.23 14.18
CA GLY A 15 4.37 7.44 14.76
C GLY A 15 2.91 7.63 14.42
N THR A 16 2.43 8.87 14.57
CA THR A 16 1.05 9.22 14.29
C THR A 16 0.86 9.41 12.79
N PRO A 17 -0.10 8.72 12.15
CA PRO A 17 -0.35 8.92 10.74
C PRO A 17 -0.81 10.34 10.43
N GLU A 18 -0.39 10.84 9.26
CA GLU A 18 -0.84 12.11 8.73
C GLU A 18 -2.10 11.91 7.88
N LYS A 19 -3.15 12.66 8.17
CA LYS A 19 -4.38 12.61 7.37
C LYS A 19 -4.21 13.46 6.11
N ILE A 20 -4.43 12.85 4.95
CA ILE A 20 -4.28 13.52 3.66
C ILE A 20 -5.45 13.19 2.75
N THR A 21 -5.54 13.92 1.65
CA THR A 21 -6.46 13.60 0.54
C THR A 21 -5.63 13.17 -0.65
N LEU A 22 -5.92 12.01 -1.21
CA LEU A 22 -5.33 11.58 -2.47
C LEU A 22 -6.09 12.27 -3.60
N LYS A 23 -5.39 13.14 -4.32
CA LYS A 23 -5.99 13.90 -5.42
C LYS A 23 -6.05 13.06 -6.68
N SER A 24 -7.08 13.32 -7.49
CA SER A 24 -7.19 12.76 -8.83
C SER A 24 -6.06 13.34 -9.69
N ARG A 25 -5.05 12.51 -9.97
CA ARG A 25 -3.84 12.87 -10.73
C ARG A 25 -3.34 11.66 -11.49
N GLU A 26 -2.32 11.86 -12.31
CA GLU A 26 -1.68 10.77 -13.04
C GLU A 26 -0.72 9.95 -12.17
N ILE A 27 -0.64 10.25 -10.88
CA ILE A 27 0.18 9.47 -9.95
C ILE A 27 -0.44 8.10 -9.76
N ILE A 28 0.40 7.08 -9.83
CA ILE A 28 -0.01 5.69 -9.72
C ILE A 28 0.42 5.15 -8.35
N TYR A 29 -0.47 4.41 -7.71
CA TYR A 29 -0.21 3.72 -6.47
C TYR A 29 -0.20 2.22 -6.72
N SER A 30 0.43 1.49 -5.83
CA SER A 30 0.58 0.04 -6.01
C SER A 30 0.25 -0.70 -4.73
N ARG A 31 -0.12 -1.96 -4.88
CA ARG A 31 -0.45 -2.85 -3.78
C ARG A 31 -0.07 -4.27 -4.13
N TYR A 32 0.57 -4.96 -3.20
CA TYR A 32 0.70 -6.41 -3.24
C TYR A 32 -0.51 -7.01 -2.55
N GLY A 33 -1.26 -7.83 -3.25
CA GLY A 33 -2.39 -8.53 -2.68
C GLY A 33 -3.74 -8.12 -3.25
N LYS A 34 -4.78 -8.70 -2.69
CA LYS A 34 -6.15 -8.61 -3.19
C LYS A 34 -6.76 -7.23 -2.95
N PRO A 35 -7.77 -6.84 -3.76
CA PRO A 35 -8.43 -5.54 -3.59
C PRO A 35 -9.31 -5.44 -2.35
N THR A 36 -9.39 -6.50 -1.55
CA THR A 36 -10.10 -6.47 -0.26
C THR A 36 -9.34 -5.70 0.81
N GLY A 37 -8.04 -5.44 0.60
CA GLY A 37 -7.24 -4.65 1.53
C GLY A 37 -7.40 -3.15 1.33
N SER A 38 -6.87 -2.38 2.29
CA SER A 38 -7.03 -0.92 2.33
C SER A 38 -5.71 -0.16 2.24
N TYR A 39 -4.59 -0.84 2.02
CA TYR A 39 -3.28 -0.20 2.00
C TYR A 39 -2.71 -0.17 0.60
N VAL A 40 -2.22 1.01 0.19
CA VAL A 40 -1.46 1.18 -1.05
C VAL A 40 -0.20 1.97 -0.74
N SER A 41 0.75 1.94 -1.67
CA SER A 41 2.00 2.69 -1.59
C SER A 41 2.26 3.36 -2.95
N PRO A 42 3.15 4.36 -3.03
CA PRO A 42 3.54 4.90 -4.33
C PRO A 42 4.05 3.79 -5.26
N LYS A 43 3.87 3.97 -6.55
CA LYS A 43 4.12 2.95 -7.58
C LYS A 43 5.46 2.22 -7.43
N ASP A 44 6.53 2.96 -7.19
CA ASP A 44 7.89 2.41 -7.19
C ASP A 44 8.40 1.97 -5.82
N THR A 45 7.50 1.84 -4.85
CA THR A 45 7.86 1.33 -3.54
C THR A 45 8.23 -0.15 -3.67
N SER A 46 9.46 -0.50 -3.28
CA SER A 46 9.94 -1.88 -3.38
C SER A 46 9.25 -2.79 -2.36
N PHE A 47 9.35 -4.09 -2.58
CA PHE A 47 8.84 -5.08 -1.64
C PHE A 47 9.49 -4.91 -0.26
N GLU A 48 10.80 -4.67 -0.23
CA GLU A 48 11.58 -4.49 1.01
C GLU A 48 11.16 -3.24 1.76
N GLU A 49 10.86 -2.16 1.06
CA GLU A 49 10.41 -0.91 1.66
C GLU A 49 9.02 -1.02 2.28
N ARG A 50 8.23 -2.01 1.86
CA ARG A 50 6.90 -2.28 2.40
C ARG A 50 6.93 -3.13 3.67
N ALA A 51 8.10 -3.67 4.00
CA ALA A 51 8.31 -4.53 5.18
C ALA A 51 7.25 -5.64 5.28
N MET A 52 6.96 -6.28 4.15
CA MET A 52 5.98 -7.37 4.09
C MET A 52 6.60 -8.70 4.53
N PRO A 53 5.78 -9.65 5.02
CA PRO A 53 6.28 -10.98 5.32
C PRO A 53 6.91 -11.63 4.09
N ARG A 54 7.96 -12.41 4.28
CA ARG A 54 8.65 -13.12 3.19
C ARG A 54 7.75 -14.13 2.49
N THR A 55 6.67 -14.53 3.15
CA THR A 55 5.67 -15.43 2.59
C THR A 55 4.67 -14.73 1.67
N ALA A 56 4.69 -13.39 1.60
CA ALA A 56 3.80 -12.67 0.74
C ALA A 56 4.07 -12.97 -0.74
N ASN A 57 3.02 -13.01 -1.55
CA ASN A 57 3.14 -13.30 -2.97
C ASN A 57 3.65 -12.08 -3.73
N THR A 58 4.91 -12.09 -4.13
CA THR A 58 5.54 -10.99 -4.85
C THR A 58 5.06 -10.84 -6.30
N ASN A 59 4.29 -11.83 -6.80
CA ASN A 59 3.75 -11.78 -8.15
C ASN A 59 2.35 -11.15 -8.19
N ASP A 60 1.78 -10.84 -7.04
CA ASP A 60 0.43 -10.27 -6.95
C ASP A 60 0.48 -8.75 -6.78
N LEU A 61 1.20 -8.09 -7.65
CA LEU A 61 1.37 -6.64 -7.63
C LEU A 61 0.35 -5.98 -8.56
N HIS A 62 -0.42 -5.09 -8.00
CA HIS A 62 -1.45 -4.34 -8.73
C HIS A 62 -1.17 -2.86 -8.68
N TYR A 63 -1.55 -2.15 -9.74
CA TYR A 63 -1.37 -0.71 -9.85
C TYR A 63 -2.73 -0.03 -9.97
N TYR A 64 -2.87 1.13 -9.31
CA TYR A 64 -4.13 1.86 -9.27
C TYR A 64 -3.89 3.33 -9.53
N ARG A 65 -4.79 3.96 -10.28
CA ARG A 65 -4.79 5.41 -10.48
C ARG A 65 -6.00 6.02 -9.78
N VAL A 66 -5.79 7.14 -9.10
CA VAL A 66 -6.87 7.89 -8.46
C VAL A 66 -7.56 8.72 -9.55
N VAL A 67 -8.81 8.40 -9.84
CA VAL A 67 -9.62 9.11 -10.84
C VAL A 67 -10.61 10.07 -10.21
N LYS A 68 -10.84 9.95 -8.92
CA LYS A 68 -11.66 10.85 -8.12
C LYS A 68 -11.04 10.96 -6.73
N ASP A 69 -10.96 12.16 -6.17
CA ASP A 69 -10.30 12.40 -4.89
C ASP A 69 -10.78 11.45 -3.80
N ILE A 70 -9.84 10.99 -2.98
CA ILE A 70 -10.12 10.14 -1.82
C ILE A 70 -9.69 10.89 -0.56
N LYS A 71 -10.65 11.23 0.29
CA LYS A 71 -10.41 11.92 1.56
C LYS A 71 -10.12 10.92 2.68
N ASP A 72 -9.59 11.43 3.79
CA ASP A 72 -9.35 10.66 5.02
C ASP A 72 -8.39 9.49 4.81
N VAL A 73 -7.38 9.69 3.99
CA VAL A 73 -6.29 8.74 3.81
C VAL A 73 -5.23 9.00 4.88
N GLU A 74 -4.75 7.94 5.54
CA GLU A 74 -3.72 8.05 6.57
C GLU A 74 -2.37 7.65 6.00
N ARG A 75 -1.45 8.61 5.99
CA ARG A 75 -0.10 8.43 5.47
C ARG A 75 0.88 8.14 6.60
N SER A 76 1.67 7.10 6.46
CA SER A 76 2.68 6.74 7.43
C SER A 76 3.94 6.25 6.72
N VAL A 77 5.08 6.37 7.42
CA VAL A 77 6.31 5.70 6.99
C VAL A 77 6.29 4.28 7.57
N ILE A 78 6.67 3.31 6.78
CA ILE A 78 6.61 1.90 7.18
C ILE A 78 7.83 1.54 8.03
N ALA A 79 7.58 0.92 9.21
CA ALA A 79 8.66 0.45 10.08
C ALA A 79 9.39 -0.74 9.45
N ALA A 80 10.69 -0.88 9.74
CA ALA A 80 11.44 -2.08 9.39
C ALA A 80 10.86 -3.27 10.16
N TRP A 81 10.54 -4.34 9.45
CA TRP A 81 9.92 -5.53 10.06
C TRP A 81 10.13 -6.74 9.16
N PHE A 82 9.93 -7.94 9.69
CA PHE A 82 10.10 -9.19 8.93
C PHE A 82 11.48 -9.33 8.26
N GLY A 83 12.51 -8.69 8.80
CA GLY A 83 13.84 -8.66 8.20
C GLY A 83 13.94 -7.78 6.97
N GLN A 84 12.91 -6.99 6.66
CA GLN A 84 12.89 -6.04 5.55
C GLN A 84 13.25 -4.65 6.04
N LYS A 85 13.84 -3.82 5.16
CA LYS A 85 14.30 -2.49 5.56
C LYS A 85 13.18 -1.51 5.88
N GLY A 86 12.00 -1.69 5.30
CA GLY A 86 10.90 -0.77 5.48
C GLY A 86 11.19 0.61 4.90
N LEU A 87 10.67 1.65 5.55
CA LEU A 87 10.85 3.07 5.25
C LEU A 87 10.16 3.55 3.97
N GLY A 88 9.39 2.70 3.32
CA GLY A 88 8.49 3.14 2.28
C GLY A 88 7.30 3.88 2.89
N ILE A 89 6.46 4.45 2.04
CA ILE A 89 5.24 5.14 2.47
C ILE A 89 4.07 4.17 2.34
N GLN A 90 3.25 4.07 3.38
CA GLN A 90 1.97 3.38 3.29
C GLN A 90 0.83 4.38 3.40
N LEU A 91 -0.21 4.15 2.62
CA LEU A 91 -1.41 4.97 2.60
C LEU A 91 -2.58 4.07 2.95
N LYS A 92 -3.17 4.31 4.13
CA LYS A 92 -4.35 3.58 4.56
C LYS A 92 -5.58 4.30 4.03
N LEU A 93 -6.29 3.65 3.12
CA LEU A 93 -7.52 4.17 2.55
C LEU A 93 -8.65 4.09 3.57
N PRO A 94 -9.70 4.94 3.45
CA PRO A 94 -10.85 4.90 4.37
C PRO A 94 -11.68 3.63 4.25
N SER A 95 -11.52 2.88 3.16
CA SER A 95 -12.17 1.58 2.96
C SER A 95 -11.34 0.75 2.00
N SER A 96 -11.81 -0.46 1.68
CA SER A 96 -11.04 -1.36 0.81
C SER A 96 -10.89 -0.79 -0.62
N VAL A 97 -9.85 -1.24 -1.32
CA VAL A 97 -9.63 -0.85 -2.72
C VAL A 97 -10.87 -1.15 -3.56
N GLU A 98 -11.45 -2.35 -3.39
CA GLU A 98 -12.62 -2.73 -4.19
C GLU A 98 -13.85 -1.88 -3.88
N SER A 99 -13.99 -1.39 -2.65
CA SER A 99 -15.13 -0.53 -2.29
C SER A 99 -14.99 0.89 -2.83
N LEU A 100 -13.77 1.28 -3.20
CA LEU A 100 -13.46 2.59 -3.77
C LEU A 100 -13.38 2.54 -5.30
N GLU A 101 -14.12 1.67 -5.94
CA GLU A 101 -14.05 1.47 -7.39
C GLU A 101 -14.38 2.72 -8.22
N GLU A 102 -15.14 3.65 -7.65
CA GLU A 102 -15.44 4.93 -8.32
C GLU A 102 -14.26 5.91 -8.24
N ASN A 103 -13.37 5.70 -7.28
CA ASN A 103 -12.25 6.60 -7.01
C ASN A 103 -10.93 6.06 -7.53
N LEU A 104 -10.79 4.73 -7.54
CA LEU A 104 -9.56 4.05 -7.95
C LEU A 104 -9.85 3.14 -9.13
N LYS A 105 -9.02 3.23 -10.14
CA LYS A 105 -9.10 2.31 -11.29
C LYS A 105 -7.80 1.56 -11.41
N GLU A 106 -7.89 0.24 -11.51
CA GLU A 106 -6.72 -0.59 -11.74
C GLU A 106 -6.17 -0.30 -13.13
N VAL A 107 -4.85 -0.14 -13.22
CA VAL A 107 -4.17 0.08 -14.48
C VAL A 107 -3.11 -1.00 -14.68
N PHE A 108 -2.87 -1.38 -15.92
CA PHE A 108 -1.86 -2.38 -16.24
C PHE A 108 -0.67 -1.65 -16.83
N ILE A 109 0.47 -1.80 -16.15
CA ILE A 109 1.69 -1.10 -16.53
C ILE A 109 2.56 -2.07 -17.29
N ASN A 110 2.84 -1.72 -18.54
CA ASN A 110 3.73 -2.47 -19.38
C ASN A 110 5.12 -1.87 -19.23
N GLU A 111 5.89 -2.42 -18.31
CA GLU A 111 7.23 -1.90 -18.05
C GLU A 111 8.24 -2.54 -18.98
N PRO A 112 9.03 -1.74 -19.73
CA PRO A 112 10.12 -2.29 -20.52
C PRO A 112 11.20 -2.83 -19.61
N ASN A 113 11.67 -4.00 -19.96
CA ASN A 113 12.78 -4.63 -19.22
C ASN A 113 14.11 -3.99 -19.57
#